data_86675644364941c66a3932237016a2c6
#
_entry.id   86675644364941c66a3932237016a2c6
#
_cell.length_a   1.000
_cell.length_b   1.000
_cell.length_c   1.000
_cell.angle_alpha   90.00
_cell.angle_beta   90.00
_cell.angle_gamma   90.00
#
_symmetry.space_group_name_H-M   'P 1'
#
loop_
_entity.id
_entity.type
_entity.pdbx_description
1 polymer ?
#
loop_
_entity_poly.entity_id
_entity_poly.type
_entity_poly.pdbx_seq_one_letter_code
_entity_poly.pdbx_strand_id
1 'polypeptide(L)'
;MSGEAIVKEAKRYLNYNNWFEFETGRKLDNSGLVVLVYKKAIGKTLPHYTGSLINMGRKVERKGLQLGDLVFTTANHVGIFAGNNKFIHFTNEGNVKLSNIYSFFTARRII
;
A
#
# COMPACT_ATOMS: atom_id res chain seq x y z
N MET A 1 7.32 9.21 13.14
CA MET A 1 7.37 7.75 13.00
C MET A 1 7.18 7.37 11.54
N SER A 2 7.93 6.40 11.08
CA SER A 2 7.89 6.00 9.68
C SER A 2 6.50 5.53 9.23
N GLY A 3 5.80 4.75 10.05
CA GLY A 3 4.45 4.28 9.69
C GLY A 3 3.48 5.42 9.48
N GLU A 4 3.53 6.41 10.33
CA GLU A 4 2.68 7.60 10.21
C GLU A 4 3.01 8.40 8.97
N ALA A 5 4.29 8.52 8.64
CA ALA A 5 4.72 9.23 7.43
C ALA A 5 4.22 8.53 6.18
N ILE A 6 4.26 7.20 6.18
CA ILE A 6 3.77 6.40 5.06
C ILE A 6 2.28 6.63 4.85
N VAL A 7 1.49 6.57 5.92
CA VAL A 7 0.05 6.77 5.83
C VAL A 7 -0.27 8.20 5.39
N LYS A 8 0.44 9.19 5.93
CA LYS A 8 0.24 10.58 5.54
C LYS A 8 0.48 10.77 4.04
N GLU A 9 1.54 10.16 3.52
CA GLU A 9 1.84 10.24 2.10
C GLU A 9 0.75 9.53 1.27
N ALA A 10 0.33 8.34 1.71
CA ALA A 10 -0.71 7.59 1.00
C ALA A 10 -2.01 8.38 0.89
N LYS A 11 -2.37 9.12 1.94
CA LYS A 11 -3.60 9.91 1.95
C LYS A 11 -3.60 11.02 0.91
N ARG A 12 -2.43 11.47 0.46
CA ARG A 12 -2.34 12.52 -0.56
C ARG A 12 -2.91 12.07 -1.90
N TYR A 13 -2.98 10.76 -2.14
CA TYR A 13 -3.44 10.23 -3.41
C TYR A 13 -4.89 9.77 -3.40
N LEU A 14 -5.59 9.95 -2.27
CA LEU A 14 -6.99 9.56 -2.19
C LEU A 14 -7.82 10.25 -3.28
N ASN A 15 -8.70 9.48 -3.90
CA ASN A 15 -9.61 9.92 -4.97
C ASN A 15 -8.95 10.15 -6.33
N TYR A 16 -7.65 9.85 -6.48
CA TYR A 16 -7.03 9.90 -7.80
C TYR A 16 -7.59 8.76 -8.66
N ASN A 17 -7.89 9.09 -9.92
CA ASN A 17 -8.47 8.14 -10.89
C ASN A 17 -7.50 7.94 -12.04
N ASN A 18 -7.27 6.68 -12.44
CA ASN A 18 -6.44 6.35 -13.60
C ASN A 18 -5.15 7.16 -13.63
N TRP A 19 -4.56 7.32 -12.47
CA TRP A 19 -3.43 8.21 -12.29
C TRP A 19 -2.15 7.58 -12.82
N PHE A 20 -1.29 8.41 -13.43
CA PHE A 20 0.00 7.96 -13.90
C PHE A 20 1.08 8.45 -12.95
N GLU A 21 2.06 7.60 -12.70
CA GLU A 21 3.20 7.97 -11.91
C GLU A 21 4.03 8.97 -12.72
N PHE A 22 4.28 10.15 -12.12
CA PHE A 22 4.87 11.28 -12.84
C PHE A 22 6.24 11.01 -13.43
N GLU A 23 7.08 10.29 -12.71
CA GLU A 23 8.46 10.11 -13.11
C GLU A 23 8.61 9.11 -14.26
N THR A 24 7.77 8.10 -14.30
CA THR A 24 7.87 7.04 -15.31
C THR A 24 6.76 7.10 -16.35
N GLY A 25 5.68 7.83 -16.09
CA GLY A 25 4.52 7.87 -16.97
C GLY A 25 3.72 6.58 -17.00
N ARG A 26 4.04 5.63 -16.13
CA ARG A 26 3.31 4.36 -16.10
C ARG A 26 2.02 4.49 -15.32
N LYS A 27 1.00 3.73 -15.76
CA LYS A 27 -0.29 3.72 -15.07
C LYS A 27 -0.12 3.13 -13.67
N LEU A 28 -0.73 3.79 -12.69
CA LEU A 28 -0.70 3.33 -11.31
C LEU A 28 -1.51 2.05 -11.18
N ASP A 29 -1.04 1.12 -10.36
CA ASP A 29 -1.76 -0.09 -9.98
C ASP A 29 -1.59 -0.31 -8.47
N ASN A 30 -2.07 -1.45 -7.95
CA ASN A 30 -2.05 -1.66 -6.51
C ASN A 30 -0.62 -1.69 -5.94
N SER A 31 0.30 -2.40 -6.57
CA SER A 31 1.70 -2.41 -6.12
C SER A 31 2.40 -1.10 -6.44
N GLY A 32 2.02 -0.43 -7.53
CA GLY A 32 2.59 0.86 -7.90
C GLY A 32 2.31 1.94 -6.87
N LEU A 33 1.11 1.95 -6.30
CA LEU A 33 0.79 2.89 -5.23
C LEU A 33 1.72 2.69 -4.04
N VAL A 34 1.93 1.44 -3.63
CA VAL A 34 2.82 1.13 -2.51
C VAL A 34 4.24 1.59 -2.80
N VAL A 35 4.75 1.31 -3.99
CA VAL A 35 6.10 1.70 -4.41
C VAL A 35 6.24 3.22 -4.37
N LEU A 36 5.28 3.94 -4.93
CA LEU A 36 5.29 5.40 -4.96
C LEU A 36 5.28 5.97 -3.54
N VAL A 37 4.39 5.48 -2.70
CA VAL A 37 4.22 6.01 -1.34
C VAL A 37 5.49 5.78 -0.51
N TYR A 38 6.05 4.58 -0.54
CA TYR A 38 7.26 4.29 0.23
C TYR A 38 8.44 5.13 -0.25
N LYS A 39 8.57 5.31 -1.56
CA LYS A 39 9.65 6.14 -2.11
C LYS A 39 9.53 7.59 -1.65
N LYS A 40 8.33 8.16 -1.73
CA LYS A 40 8.10 9.56 -1.36
C LYS A 40 8.14 9.78 0.14
N ALA A 41 7.60 8.85 0.92
CA ALA A 41 7.50 9.03 2.38
C ALA A 41 8.84 8.83 3.10
N ILE A 42 9.58 7.79 2.75
CA ILE A 42 10.79 7.40 3.49
C ILE A 42 11.99 7.11 2.60
N GLY A 43 11.91 7.40 1.31
CA GLY A 43 13.02 7.21 0.38
C GLY A 43 13.38 5.75 0.09
N LYS A 44 12.50 4.81 0.44
CA LYS A 44 12.78 3.39 0.26
C LYS A 44 12.25 2.90 -1.07
N THR A 45 13.13 2.29 -1.86
CA THR A 45 12.76 1.71 -3.15
C THR A 45 12.29 0.28 -2.96
N LEU A 46 11.06 -0.01 -3.40
CA LEU A 46 10.47 -1.34 -3.32
C LEU A 46 10.28 -1.91 -4.74
N PRO A 47 10.27 -3.25 -4.88
CA PRO A 47 9.99 -3.85 -6.17
C PRO A 47 8.53 -3.59 -6.57
N HIS A 48 8.30 -3.25 -7.85
CA HIS A 48 6.99 -2.95 -8.38
C HIS A 48 6.28 -4.24 -8.82
N TYR A 49 6.04 -5.12 -7.85
CA TYR A 49 5.41 -6.40 -8.10
C TYR A 49 4.87 -6.99 -6.80
N THR A 50 3.57 -7.23 -6.75
CA THR A 50 2.90 -7.74 -5.54
C THR A 50 3.50 -9.07 -5.09
N GLY A 51 3.86 -9.95 -6.03
CA GLY A 51 4.46 -11.24 -5.70
C GLY A 51 5.82 -11.13 -5.01
N SER A 52 6.55 -10.04 -5.22
CA SER A 52 7.78 -9.78 -4.51
C SER A 52 7.51 -9.14 -3.15
N LEU A 53 6.58 -8.19 -3.11
CA LEU A 53 6.25 -7.48 -1.87
C LEU A 53 5.74 -8.42 -0.79
N ILE A 54 5.00 -9.46 -1.17
CA ILE A 54 4.39 -10.39 -0.22
C ILE A 54 5.43 -11.21 0.54
N ASN A 55 6.66 -11.25 0.06
CA ASN A 55 7.75 -11.98 0.69
C ASN A 55 8.77 -11.07 1.39
N MET A 56 8.51 -9.76 1.42
CA MET A 56 9.44 -8.80 2.01
C MET A 56 9.16 -8.57 3.49
N GLY A 57 10.17 -8.10 4.19
CA GLY A 57 10.03 -7.75 5.60
C GLY A 57 9.64 -8.95 6.45
N ARG A 58 8.84 -8.71 7.47
CA ARG A 58 8.36 -9.79 8.34
C ARG A 58 6.86 -9.90 8.29
N LYS A 59 6.36 -11.12 8.46
CA LYS A 59 4.93 -11.40 8.49
C LYS A 59 4.28 -10.77 9.72
N VAL A 60 3.09 -10.21 9.53
CA VAL A 60 2.32 -9.59 10.60
C VAL A 60 0.94 -10.23 10.62
N GLU A 61 0.47 -10.59 11.82
CA GLU A 61 -0.89 -11.08 11.99
C GLU A 61 -1.87 -9.92 11.94
N ARG A 62 -3.12 -10.18 11.56
CA ARG A 62 -4.13 -9.13 11.43
C ARG A 62 -4.26 -8.28 12.68
N LYS A 63 -4.30 -8.90 13.86
CA LYS A 63 -4.44 -8.17 15.13
C LYS A 63 -3.19 -7.38 15.51
N GLY A 64 -2.07 -7.64 14.86
CA GLY A 64 -0.82 -6.93 15.11
C GLY A 64 -0.53 -5.81 14.13
N LEU A 65 -1.47 -5.48 13.25
CA LEU A 65 -1.26 -4.45 12.23
C LEU A 65 -0.93 -3.10 12.85
N GLN A 66 0.03 -2.41 12.25
CA GLN A 66 0.43 -1.05 12.62
C GLN A 66 0.43 -0.17 11.38
N LEU A 67 0.29 1.14 11.59
CA LEU A 67 0.26 2.09 10.48
C LEU A 67 1.44 1.87 9.53
N GLY A 68 1.15 1.85 8.24
CA GLY A 68 2.17 1.69 7.20
C GLY A 68 2.45 0.25 6.80
N ASP A 69 1.91 -0.73 7.52
CA ASP A 69 2.06 -2.14 7.14
C ASP A 69 1.40 -2.38 5.79
N LEU A 70 1.95 -3.33 5.02
CA LEU A 70 1.33 -3.77 3.78
C LEU A 70 0.29 -4.85 4.09
N VAL A 71 -0.94 -4.61 3.65
CA VAL A 71 -2.04 -5.56 3.80
C VAL A 71 -2.34 -6.18 2.45
N PHE A 72 -2.34 -7.50 2.41
CA PHE A 72 -2.67 -8.26 1.20
C PHE A 72 -4.04 -8.90 1.39
N THR A 73 -5.02 -8.44 0.61
CA THR A 73 -6.36 -9.03 0.67
C THR A 73 -6.41 -10.34 -0.11
N THR A 74 -5.58 -10.45 -1.13
CA THR A 74 -5.28 -11.69 -1.85
C THR A 74 -3.79 -11.69 -2.17
N ALA A 75 -3.29 -12.77 -2.78
CA ALA A 75 -1.90 -12.83 -3.22
C ALA A 75 -1.57 -11.76 -4.28
N ASN A 76 -2.58 -11.17 -4.91
CA ASN A 76 -2.41 -10.24 -6.03
C ASN A 76 -2.88 -8.83 -5.74
N HIS A 77 -3.30 -8.52 -4.52
CA HIS A 77 -3.81 -7.20 -4.19
C HIS A 77 -3.24 -6.72 -2.86
N VAL A 78 -2.63 -5.54 -2.87
CA VAL A 78 -1.95 -4.97 -1.72
C VAL A 78 -2.36 -3.52 -1.50
N GLY A 79 -2.40 -3.11 -0.25
CA GLY A 79 -2.60 -1.72 0.16
C GLY A 79 -1.84 -1.43 1.44
N ILE A 80 -2.02 -0.23 1.97
CA ILE A 80 -1.29 0.29 3.12
C ILE A 80 -2.24 0.45 4.30
N PHE A 81 -1.94 -0.22 5.42
CA PHE A 81 -2.77 -0.13 6.62
C PHE A 81 -2.81 1.30 7.15
N ALA A 82 -4.02 1.81 7.36
CA ALA A 82 -4.25 3.19 7.78
C ALA A 82 -4.93 3.29 9.15
N GLY A 83 -5.03 2.19 9.89
CA GLY A 83 -5.71 2.17 11.20
C GLY A 83 -7.19 1.86 11.08
N ASN A 84 -7.82 1.56 12.20
CA ASN A 84 -9.28 1.33 12.28
C ASN A 84 -9.80 0.28 11.30
N ASN A 85 -9.04 -0.78 11.10
CA ASN A 85 -9.39 -1.86 10.18
C ASN A 85 -9.56 -1.37 8.73
N LYS A 86 -8.83 -0.30 8.36
CA LYS A 86 -8.91 0.28 7.01
C LYS A 86 -7.55 0.27 6.34
N PHE A 87 -7.56 0.25 5.01
CA PHE A 87 -6.34 0.35 4.23
C PHE A 87 -6.55 1.25 3.03
N ILE A 88 -5.45 1.85 2.55
CA ILE A 88 -5.45 2.70 1.37
C ILE A 88 -4.91 1.87 0.23
N HIS A 89 -5.66 1.77 -0.85
CA HIS A 89 -5.31 0.89 -1.96
C HIS A 89 -5.81 1.43 -3.29
N PHE A 90 -5.18 0.98 -4.36
CA PHE A 90 -5.61 1.29 -5.72
C PHE A 90 -6.60 0.21 -6.14
N THR A 91 -7.86 0.59 -6.34
CA THR A 91 -8.94 -0.35 -6.57
C THR A 91 -8.97 -0.87 -8.01
N ASN A 92 -9.72 -1.96 -8.22
CA ASN A 92 -9.93 -2.49 -9.57
C ASN A 92 -10.70 -1.51 -10.47
N GLU A 93 -11.35 -0.51 -9.88
CA GLU A 93 -12.04 0.52 -10.63
C GLU A 93 -11.11 1.64 -11.09
N GLY A 94 -9.84 1.57 -10.71
CA GLY A 94 -8.85 2.53 -11.18
C GLY A 94 -8.74 3.78 -10.34
N ASN A 95 -9.06 3.73 -9.06
CA ASN A 95 -8.92 4.88 -8.17
C ASN A 95 -8.33 4.47 -6.83
N VAL A 96 -7.83 5.46 -6.09
CA VAL A 96 -7.26 5.25 -4.76
C VAL A 96 -8.34 5.50 -3.71
N LYS A 97 -8.56 4.54 -2.85
CA LYS A 97 -9.59 4.64 -1.80
C LYS A 97 -9.08 4.18 -0.44
N LEU A 98 -9.70 4.72 0.60
CA LEU A 98 -9.61 4.22 1.96
C LEU A 98 -10.78 3.28 2.16
N SER A 99 -10.53 2.00 2.35
CA SER A 99 -11.56 0.97 2.44
C SER A 99 -11.40 0.15 3.71
N ASN A 100 -12.49 -0.43 4.20
CA ASN A 100 -12.38 -1.45 5.23
C ASN A 100 -11.60 -2.64 4.68
N ILE A 101 -10.86 -3.32 5.55
CA ILE A 101 -10.17 -4.55 5.15
C ILE A 101 -11.24 -5.63 5.03
N TYR A 102 -11.73 -5.82 3.80
CA TYR A 102 -12.84 -6.73 3.50
C TYR A 102 -12.41 -8.19 3.42
N SER A 103 -11.11 -8.42 3.31
CA SER A 103 -10.54 -9.76 3.24
C SER A 103 -9.10 -9.65 3.68
N PHE A 104 -8.59 -10.64 4.39
CA PHE A 104 -7.21 -10.62 4.86
C PHE A 104 -6.52 -11.93 4.50
N PHE A 105 -5.52 -11.84 3.63
CA PHE A 105 -4.69 -12.98 3.26
C PHE A 105 -3.41 -13.00 4.10
N THR A 106 -2.67 -11.91 4.11
CA THR A 106 -1.46 -11.77 4.94
C THR A 106 -1.10 -10.29 5.06
N ALA A 107 -0.08 -9.99 5.84
CA ALA A 107 0.47 -8.65 5.95
C ALA A 107 1.98 -8.70 6.18
N ARG A 108 2.67 -7.64 5.77
CA ARG A 108 4.12 -7.52 5.91
C ARG A 108 4.49 -6.17 6.50
N ARG A 109 5.49 -6.17 7.35
CA ARG A 109 6.07 -4.94 7.88
C ARG A 109 7.45 -4.76 7.29
N ILE A 110 7.56 -3.71 6.48
CA ILE A 110 8.80 -3.43 5.74
C ILE A 110 9.74 -2.56 6.57
N ILE A 111 9.18 -1.69 7.41
CA ILE A 111 9.95 -0.76 8.24
C ILE A 111 10.24 -1.27 9.63
#